data_a8cab982ff78992d2dab3ebf3a553d84
#
_entry.id   a8cab982ff78992d2dab3ebf3a553d84
#
_cell.length_a   1.000
_cell.length_b   1.000
_cell.length_c   1.000
_cell.angle_alpha   90.00
_cell.angle_beta   90.00
_cell.angle_gamma   90.00
#
_symmetry.space_group_name_H-M   'P 1'
#
loop_
_entity.id
_entity.type
_entity.pdbx_description
1 polymer ?
#
loop_
_entity_poly.entity_id
_entity_poly.type
_entity_poly.pdbx_seq_one_letter_code
_entity_poly.pdbx_strand_id
1 'polypeptide(L)'
;MSEMTNSSHNTDHASGWTVSVVIPACNAGRYISRALDSVLGQTRKADEIIVVDDGSTDDTAAQVAKYADKVKYIRQENQGASGARNTGIKAAGSEWVAFLDGDDEWLGDKLQRQIALLQRNPELDWCTGNFIRCLCEEGRQGPDLGPRRCRKLLGGKEYFVNYFKACMVGATGHTNMMMVKRYLLEEAGLFRPGQSRANDLDMWWRLAYQQPRMGYVSEPLAVYHLSVPRSLTQDRFPVELYCDLIARHLKLASQKGQSENFQSFAVTILRRWIRSMLFENRAADIRRMMREFETLFPRPYLFFMRLCTTFPRITAGGCHIISQGIRFFHLRRRVIQRPKQ
;
A
#
# COMPACT_ATOMS: atom_id res chain seq x y z
N MET A 1 54.47 8.81 27.06
CA MET A 1 54.10 8.74 25.62
C MET A 1 53.13 7.58 25.48
N SER A 2 51.88 7.84 25.46
CA SER A 2 50.82 6.87 25.19
C SER A 2 49.85 7.55 24.22
N GLU A 3 49.91 7.07 22.98
CA GLU A 3 49.00 7.53 21.92
C GLU A 3 47.59 7.00 22.19
N MET A 4 46.68 7.91 22.41
CA MET A 4 45.24 7.65 22.37
C MET A 4 44.77 7.60 20.91
N THR A 5 44.50 6.42 20.40
CA THR A 5 43.83 6.26 19.10
C THR A 5 42.36 6.65 19.23
N ASN A 6 42.04 7.82 18.73
CA ASN A 6 40.67 8.32 18.58
C ASN A 6 40.04 7.60 17.38
N SER A 7 39.21 6.60 17.63
CA SER A 7 38.34 6.03 16.59
C SER A 7 37.15 6.96 16.39
N SER A 8 37.27 7.91 15.49
CA SER A 8 36.17 8.70 14.98
C SER A 8 35.23 7.80 14.18
N HIS A 9 34.08 7.48 14.76
CA HIS A 9 32.96 6.98 13.99
C HIS A 9 32.49 8.09 13.05
N ASN A 10 32.94 8.01 11.80
CA ASN A 10 32.52 8.91 10.75
C ASN A 10 31.08 8.54 10.34
N THR A 11 30.08 9.15 10.98
CA THR A 11 28.68 9.14 10.51
C THR A 11 28.55 10.22 9.47
N ASP A 12 28.89 9.92 8.22
CA ASP A 12 28.52 10.73 7.05
C ASP A 12 27.00 10.71 6.89
N HIS A 13 26.30 11.46 7.73
CA HIS A 13 24.92 11.88 7.47
C HIS A 13 24.98 13.00 6.41
N ALA A 14 25.02 12.61 5.13
CA ALA A 14 24.77 13.55 4.04
C ALA A 14 23.41 14.22 4.33
N SER A 15 23.41 15.52 4.62
CA SER A 15 22.24 16.34 4.91
C SER A 15 21.17 16.14 3.81
N GLY A 16 19.95 15.74 4.20
CA GLY A 16 18.80 15.69 3.31
C GLY A 16 18.21 14.30 3.01
N TRP A 17 18.76 13.20 3.58
CA TRP A 17 18.24 11.84 3.31
C TRP A 17 17.92 11.06 4.59
N THR A 18 17.45 11.76 5.61
CA THR A 18 17.04 11.12 6.88
C THR A 18 15.65 10.49 6.74
N VAL A 19 15.48 9.30 7.32
CA VAL A 19 14.25 8.50 7.22
C VAL A 19 13.75 8.08 8.60
N SER A 20 12.55 8.49 8.97
CA SER A 20 11.80 7.93 10.09
C SER A 20 10.90 6.79 9.61
N VAL A 21 10.97 5.65 10.26
CA VAL A 21 10.08 4.51 10.00
C VAL A 21 8.94 4.52 11.00
N VAL A 22 7.70 4.61 10.51
CA VAL A 22 6.48 4.59 11.33
C VAL A 22 5.83 3.21 11.26
N ILE A 23 5.68 2.57 12.43
CA ILE A 23 5.10 1.24 12.57
C ILE A 23 3.85 1.35 13.49
N PRO A 24 2.63 1.43 12.93
CA PRO A 24 1.41 1.30 13.73
C PRO A 24 1.27 -0.15 14.20
N ALA A 25 0.92 -0.35 15.45
CA ALA A 25 0.71 -1.66 16.05
C ALA A 25 -0.57 -1.66 16.91
N CYS A 26 -1.38 -2.71 16.74
CA CYS A 26 -2.53 -2.98 17.60
C CYS A 26 -2.71 -4.49 17.70
N ASN A 27 -2.48 -5.05 18.88
CA ASN A 27 -2.48 -6.50 19.12
C ASN A 27 -1.56 -7.26 18.15
N ALA A 28 -0.34 -6.75 17.99
CA ALA A 28 0.68 -7.25 17.07
C ALA A 28 1.78 -8.07 17.75
N GLY A 29 1.63 -8.49 19.01
CA GLY A 29 2.66 -9.15 19.81
C GLY A 29 3.32 -10.34 19.12
N ARG A 30 2.55 -11.12 18.34
CA ARG A 30 3.08 -12.27 17.58
C ARG A 30 3.96 -11.89 16.39
N TYR A 31 3.87 -10.66 15.88
CA TYR A 31 4.44 -10.27 14.59
C TYR A 31 5.43 -9.11 14.69
N ILE A 32 5.25 -8.22 15.68
CA ILE A 32 5.98 -6.95 15.79
C ILE A 32 7.50 -7.13 15.84
N SER A 33 8.00 -8.21 16.45
CA SER A 33 9.44 -8.51 16.47
C SER A 33 9.98 -8.74 15.07
N ARG A 34 9.26 -9.48 14.20
CA ARG A 34 9.65 -9.68 12.79
C ARG A 34 9.69 -8.36 12.03
N ALA A 35 8.69 -7.50 12.23
CA ALA A 35 8.66 -6.18 11.61
C ALA A 35 9.87 -5.34 12.04
N LEU A 36 10.17 -5.28 13.33
CA LEU A 36 11.30 -4.54 13.89
C LEU A 36 12.65 -5.09 13.41
N ASP A 37 12.85 -6.41 13.45
CA ASP A 37 14.05 -7.06 12.96
C ASP A 37 14.30 -6.76 11.49
N SER A 38 13.25 -6.70 10.67
CA SER A 38 13.32 -6.38 9.24
C SER A 38 13.76 -4.94 8.96
N VAL A 39 13.38 -3.99 9.84
CA VAL A 39 13.83 -2.58 9.77
C VAL A 39 15.25 -2.43 10.28
N LEU A 40 15.57 -3.04 11.41
CA LEU A 40 16.92 -3.01 11.98
C LEU A 40 17.95 -3.73 11.11
N GLY A 41 17.50 -4.74 10.35
CA GLY A 41 18.30 -5.50 9.39
C GLY A 41 18.57 -4.78 8.06
N GLN A 42 18.04 -3.56 7.82
CA GLN A 42 18.24 -2.85 6.57
C GLN A 42 19.73 -2.53 6.31
N THR A 43 20.16 -2.64 5.05
CA THR A 43 21.51 -2.27 4.61
C THR A 43 21.79 -0.77 4.82
N ARG A 44 20.83 0.10 4.45
CA ARG A 44 20.76 1.51 4.87
C ARG A 44 19.89 1.59 6.11
N LYS A 45 20.47 1.93 7.26
CA LYS A 45 19.72 2.03 8.52
C LYS A 45 18.70 3.16 8.47
N ALA A 46 17.57 2.98 9.14
CA ALA A 46 16.66 4.07 9.45
C ALA A 46 17.34 5.02 10.45
N ASP A 47 17.05 6.31 10.34
CA ASP A 47 17.57 7.30 11.28
C ASP A 47 16.69 7.34 12.55
N GLU A 48 15.44 6.96 12.42
CA GLU A 48 14.47 6.85 13.53
C GLU A 48 13.48 5.71 13.26
N ILE A 49 13.13 4.96 14.29
CA ILE A 49 12.09 3.94 14.25
C ILE A 49 11.05 4.28 15.32
N ILE A 50 9.81 4.50 14.91
CA ILE A 50 8.71 4.91 15.77
C ILE A 50 7.64 3.83 15.74
N VAL A 51 7.42 3.14 16.86
CA VAL A 51 6.30 2.22 17.06
C VAL A 51 5.19 2.96 17.76
N VAL A 52 4.01 3.00 17.16
CA VAL A 52 2.80 3.56 17.78
C VAL A 52 1.86 2.43 18.14
N ASP A 53 1.80 2.11 19.43
CA ASP A 53 0.88 1.13 20.01
C ASP A 53 -0.49 1.76 20.22
N ASP A 54 -1.43 1.38 19.38
CA ASP A 54 -2.79 1.91 19.33
C ASP A 54 -3.74 1.15 20.28
N GLY A 55 -3.37 1.10 21.57
CA GLY A 55 -4.17 0.52 22.62
C GLY A 55 -4.17 -1.00 22.65
N SER A 56 -3.03 -1.65 22.39
CA SER A 56 -2.91 -3.11 22.48
C SER A 56 -3.24 -3.63 23.89
N THR A 57 -3.87 -4.80 23.91
CA THR A 57 -4.22 -5.56 25.12
C THR A 57 -3.47 -6.89 25.25
N ASP A 58 -2.67 -7.23 24.24
CA ASP A 58 -1.78 -8.39 24.22
C ASP A 58 -0.35 -8.03 24.67
N ASP A 59 0.61 -8.89 24.39
CA ASP A 59 2.01 -8.70 24.75
C ASP A 59 2.80 -7.76 23.81
N THR A 60 2.14 -7.00 22.93
CA THR A 60 2.80 -6.07 21.99
C THR A 60 3.80 -5.15 22.68
N ALA A 61 3.41 -4.50 23.79
CA ALA A 61 4.30 -3.61 24.52
C ALA A 61 5.55 -4.33 25.06
N ALA A 62 5.37 -5.55 25.59
CA ALA A 62 6.47 -6.35 26.10
C ALA A 62 7.44 -6.80 25.00
N GLN A 63 6.93 -7.10 23.81
CA GLN A 63 7.77 -7.42 22.66
C GLN A 63 8.57 -6.21 22.19
N VAL A 64 7.95 -5.02 22.10
CA VAL A 64 8.63 -3.78 21.68
C VAL A 64 9.68 -3.36 22.70
N ALA A 65 9.44 -3.57 24.00
CA ALA A 65 10.40 -3.24 25.08
C ALA A 65 11.78 -3.92 24.90
N LYS A 66 11.86 -5.06 24.20
CA LYS A 66 13.14 -5.73 23.87
C LYS A 66 14.03 -4.91 22.93
N TYR A 67 13.47 -3.87 22.32
CA TYR A 67 14.15 -2.99 21.35
C TYR A 67 14.25 -1.54 21.87
N ALA A 68 14.09 -1.31 23.17
CA ALA A 68 13.96 0.02 23.79
C ALA A 68 15.10 0.99 23.42
N ASP A 69 16.34 0.48 23.25
CA ASP A 69 17.51 1.28 22.88
C ASP A 69 17.52 1.75 21.41
N LYS A 70 16.64 1.21 20.58
CA LYS A 70 16.64 1.37 19.11
C LYS A 70 15.34 1.95 18.57
N VAL A 71 14.29 2.01 19.39
CA VAL A 71 12.94 2.29 18.95
C VAL A 71 12.27 3.30 19.87
N LYS A 72 11.68 4.34 19.29
CA LYS A 72 10.81 5.26 20.01
C LYS A 72 9.41 4.62 20.12
N TYR A 73 9.01 4.24 21.32
CA TYR A 73 7.71 3.66 21.58
C TYR A 73 6.72 4.73 22.07
N ILE A 74 5.56 4.79 21.42
CA ILE A 74 4.46 5.69 21.80
C ILE A 74 3.22 4.84 21.96
N ARG A 75 2.58 4.90 23.16
CA ARG A 75 1.29 4.26 23.42
C ARG A 75 0.19 5.31 23.42
N GLN A 76 -0.93 5.00 22.79
CA GLN A 76 -2.13 5.83 22.79
C GLN A 76 -3.40 5.00 23.00
N GLU A 77 -4.50 5.65 23.30
CA GLU A 77 -5.82 5.04 23.21
C GLU A 77 -6.14 4.72 21.76
N ASN A 78 -6.91 3.64 21.51
CA ASN A 78 -7.19 3.17 20.15
C ASN A 78 -7.91 4.23 19.31
N GLN A 79 -7.24 4.71 18.28
CA GLN A 79 -7.74 5.68 17.27
C GLN A 79 -7.76 5.07 15.86
N GLY A 80 -7.47 3.77 15.74
CA GLY A 80 -7.33 3.04 14.49
C GLY A 80 -6.02 3.35 13.75
N ALA A 81 -5.76 2.59 12.70
CA ALA A 81 -4.51 2.68 11.94
C ALA A 81 -4.22 4.10 11.41
N SER A 82 -5.23 4.90 11.07
CA SER A 82 -5.09 6.30 10.67
C SER A 82 -4.53 7.15 11.79
N GLY A 83 -5.08 7.03 13.00
CA GLY A 83 -4.63 7.76 14.18
C GLY A 83 -3.21 7.40 14.56
N ALA A 84 -2.88 6.10 14.59
CA ALA A 84 -1.55 5.62 14.89
C ALA A 84 -0.50 6.12 13.88
N ARG A 85 -0.79 6.06 12.58
CA ARG A 85 0.12 6.62 11.56
C ARG A 85 0.30 8.12 11.72
N ASN A 86 -0.76 8.87 12.03
CA ASN A 86 -0.67 10.31 12.25
C ASN A 86 0.19 10.67 13.47
N THR A 87 0.05 9.93 14.56
CA THR A 87 0.91 10.10 15.74
C THR A 87 2.37 9.84 15.37
N GLY A 88 2.65 8.78 14.62
CA GLY A 88 4.00 8.48 14.15
C GLY A 88 4.58 9.55 13.23
N ILE A 89 3.79 10.06 12.26
CA ILE A 89 4.22 11.14 11.35
C ILE A 89 4.56 12.43 12.13
N LYS A 90 3.71 12.80 13.10
CA LYS A 90 3.94 13.98 13.95
C LYS A 90 5.14 13.82 14.86
N ALA A 91 5.47 12.61 15.27
CA ALA A 91 6.62 12.29 16.13
C ALA A 91 7.92 12.12 15.35
N ALA A 92 7.86 12.03 14.02
CA ALA A 92 8.99 11.85 13.11
C ALA A 92 9.81 13.13 13.00
N GLY A 93 11.14 13.01 13.20
CA GLY A 93 12.10 14.12 13.06
C GLY A 93 12.78 14.19 11.69
N SER A 94 12.68 13.12 10.88
CA SER A 94 13.37 13.02 9.59
C SER A 94 12.64 13.73 8.45
N GLU A 95 13.36 13.99 7.35
CA GLU A 95 12.79 14.56 6.12
C GLU A 95 11.80 13.58 5.44
N TRP A 96 12.12 12.29 5.47
CA TRP A 96 11.33 11.24 4.85
C TRP A 96 10.64 10.37 5.90
N VAL A 97 9.42 9.95 5.60
CA VAL A 97 8.67 8.96 6.39
C VAL A 97 8.44 7.73 5.54
N ALA A 98 8.82 6.58 6.07
CA ALA A 98 8.52 5.27 5.51
C ALA A 98 7.57 4.51 6.45
N PHE A 99 6.69 3.69 5.88
CA PHE A 99 5.68 2.97 6.64
C PHE A 99 5.88 1.46 6.59
N LEU A 100 5.65 0.80 7.72
CA LEU A 100 5.57 -0.66 7.82
C LEU A 100 4.44 -1.04 8.77
N ASP A 101 3.52 -1.89 8.37
CA ASP A 101 2.50 -2.42 9.28
C ASP A 101 3.12 -3.48 10.20
N GLY A 102 2.68 -3.53 11.46
CA GLY A 102 3.31 -4.36 12.51
C GLY A 102 3.24 -5.86 12.30
N ASP A 103 2.50 -6.32 11.28
CA ASP A 103 2.33 -7.73 10.90
C ASP A 103 3.08 -8.11 9.61
N ASP A 104 3.80 -7.18 8.98
CA ASP A 104 4.55 -7.37 7.75
C ASP A 104 6.08 -7.34 7.96
N GLU A 105 6.83 -7.44 6.88
CA GLU A 105 8.30 -7.35 6.92
C GLU A 105 8.89 -6.71 5.67
N TRP A 106 10.00 -5.98 5.82
CA TRP A 106 10.79 -5.44 4.71
C TRP A 106 11.87 -6.42 4.25
N LEU A 107 12.23 -6.34 2.97
CA LEU A 107 13.45 -6.96 2.45
C LEU A 107 14.65 -6.06 2.75
N GLY A 108 15.82 -6.66 2.96
CA GLY A 108 16.98 -6.03 3.58
C GLY A 108 17.54 -4.78 2.87
N ASP A 109 17.25 -4.55 1.60
CA ASP A 109 17.78 -3.44 0.81
C ASP A 109 16.72 -2.39 0.41
N LYS A 110 15.53 -2.44 1.04
CA LYS A 110 14.41 -1.54 0.70
C LYS A 110 14.78 -0.07 0.80
N LEU A 111 15.26 0.38 1.95
CA LEU A 111 15.61 1.79 2.16
C LEU A 111 16.70 2.25 1.22
N GLN A 112 17.74 1.45 1.05
CA GLN A 112 18.84 1.74 0.12
C GLN A 112 18.33 1.94 -1.32
N ARG A 113 17.48 1.05 -1.82
CA ARG A 113 16.93 1.13 -3.18
C ARG A 113 16.03 2.34 -3.38
N GLN A 114 15.19 2.65 -2.40
CA GLN A 114 14.30 3.80 -2.49
C GLN A 114 15.06 5.12 -2.42
N ILE A 115 15.99 5.26 -1.50
CA ILE A 115 16.87 6.46 -1.41
C ILE A 115 17.66 6.64 -2.70
N ALA A 116 18.29 5.58 -3.22
CA ALA A 116 19.05 5.66 -4.46
C ALA A 116 18.17 6.06 -5.66
N LEU A 117 16.92 5.59 -5.72
CA LEU A 117 15.96 6.02 -6.74
C LEU A 117 15.66 7.52 -6.63
N LEU A 118 15.37 7.99 -5.42
CA LEU A 118 15.03 9.39 -5.17
C LEU A 118 16.23 10.33 -5.39
N GLN A 119 17.45 9.90 -5.07
CA GLN A 119 18.68 10.64 -5.37
C GLN A 119 18.90 10.85 -6.88
N ARG A 120 18.56 9.84 -7.68
CA ARG A 120 18.63 9.95 -9.15
C ARG A 120 17.49 10.76 -9.76
N ASN A 121 16.39 10.96 -9.02
CA ASN A 121 15.18 11.65 -9.47
C ASN A 121 14.72 12.67 -8.39
N PRO A 122 15.48 13.76 -8.19
CA PRO A 122 15.29 14.70 -7.07
C PRO A 122 13.95 15.48 -7.15
N GLU A 123 13.27 15.43 -8.30
CA GLU A 123 11.95 16.02 -8.48
C GLU A 123 10.82 15.18 -7.85
N LEU A 124 11.14 14.02 -7.29
CA LEU A 124 10.15 13.15 -6.64
C LEU A 124 10.09 13.41 -5.14
N ASP A 125 8.89 13.51 -4.61
CA ASP A 125 8.64 13.68 -3.18
C ASP A 125 8.07 12.40 -2.53
N TRP A 126 7.87 11.36 -3.31
CA TRP A 126 7.43 10.06 -2.82
C TRP A 126 7.77 8.93 -3.79
N CYS A 127 7.90 7.75 -3.25
CA CYS A 127 8.08 6.53 -4.01
C CYS A 127 7.43 5.33 -3.31
N THR A 128 7.28 4.28 -4.10
CA THR A 128 6.80 2.97 -3.66
C THR A 128 7.57 1.87 -4.39
N GLY A 129 7.12 0.65 -4.31
CA GLY A 129 7.72 -0.46 -5.03
C GLY A 129 6.85 -1.69 -5.04
N ASN A 130 7.41 -2.73 -5.61
CA ASN A 130 6.80 -4.03 -5.71
C ASN A 130 6.90 -4.78 -4.37
N PHE A 131 6.09 -5.83 -4.18
CA PHE A 131 6.08 -6.62 -2.97
C PHE A 131 5.76 -8.09 -3.25
N ILE A 132 6.06 -8.94 -2.30
CA ILE A 132 5.73 -10.37 -2.32
C ILE A 132 4.50 -10.57 -1.44
N ARG A 133 3.51 -11.32 -1.93
CA ARG A 133 2.40 -11.79 -1.11
C ARG A 133 2.79 -13.10 -0.44
N CYS A 134 2.47 -13.23 0.85
CA CYS A 134 2.67 -14.44 1.62
C CYS A 134 1.33 -14.94 2.15
N LEU A 135 0.94 -16.14 1.74
CA LEU A 135 -0.16 -16.91 2.31
C LEU A 135 0.47 -17.97 3.21
N CYS A 136 0.14 -17.98 4.51
CA CYS A 136 0.77 -18.87 5.49
C CYS A 136 0.69 -20.36 5.12
N GLU A 137 -0.39 -20.79 4.46
CA GLU A 137 -0.62 -22.18 4.05
C GLU A 137 0.04 -22.52 2.70
N GLU A 138 0.18 -21.53 1.79
CA GLU A 138 0.70 -21.74 0.43
C GLU A 138 2.14 -21.21 0.27
N GLY A 139 2.72 -20.62 1.31
CA GLY A 139 4.04 -20.02 1.28
C GLY A 139 4.10 -18.68 0.53
N ARG A 140 5.32 -18.24 0.19
CA ARG A 140 5.53 -16.98 -0.54
C ARG A 140 5.07 -17.12 -1.98
N GLN A 141 4.14 -16.26 -2.38
CA GLN A 141 3.78 -16.05 -3.79
C GLN A 141 4.76 -15.07 -4.43
N GLY A 142 4.89 -15.13 -5.75
CA GLY A 142 5.75 -14.20 -6.47
C GLY A 142 5.32 -12.73 -6.33
N PRO A 143 6.11 -11.81 -6.89
CA PRO A 143 5.84 -10.37 -6.80
C PRO A 143 4.47 -10.02 -7.38
N ASP A 144 3.81 -9.03 -6.79
CA ASP A 144 2.46 -8.58 -7.19
C ASP A 144 2.42 -8.18 -8.68
N LEU A 145 3.43 -7.47 -9.11
CA LEU A 145 3.66 -7.14 -10.52
C LEU A 145 4.98 -7.74 -10.98
N GLY A 146 4.94 -8.64 -11.98
CA GLY A 146 6.17 -9.27 -12.48
C GLY A 146 7.21 -8.23 -12.93
N PRO A 147 8.51 -8.35 -12.54
CA PRO A 147 9.52 -7.32 -12.78
C PRO A 147 9.68 -6.93 -14.27
N ARG A 148 9.55 -7.88 -15.18
CA ARG A 148 9.58 -7.60 -16.65
C ARG A 148 8.43 -6.69 -17.07
N ARG A 149 7.22 -6.94 -16.55
CA ARG A 149 6.03 -6.12 -16.83
C ARG A 149 6.20 -4.73 -16.23
N CYS A 150 6.74 -4.65 -15.03
CA CYS A 150 7.03 -3.41 -14.35
C CYS A 150 7.96 -2.51 -15.17
N ARG A 151 9.12 -3.03 -15.58
CA ARG A 151 10.09 -2.29 -16.43
C ARG A 151 9.47 -1.84 -17.75
N LYS A 152 8.64 -2.70 -18.39
CA LYS A 152 7.93 -2.32 -19.62
C LYS A 152 6.98 -1.15 -19.38
N LEU A 153 6.26 -1.13 -18.27
CA LEU A 153 5.32 -0.07 -17.91
C LEU A 153 6.03 1.25 -17.58
N LEU A 154 7.21 1.18 -16.97
CA LEU A 154 8.06 2.33 -16.66
C LEU A 154 8.71 2.96 -17.91
N GLY A 155 8.82 2.20 -19.00
CA GLY A 155 9.36 2.73 -20.27
C GLY A 155 10.78 3.28 -20.18
N GLY A 156 11.64 2.65 -19.37
CA GLY A 156 13.03 3.07 -19.14
C GLY A 156 13.19 4.15 -18.04
N LYS A 157 12.09 4.63 -17.44
CA LYS A 157 12.11 5.53 -16.28
C LYS A 157 12.10 4.74 -14.98
N GLU A 158 12.38 5.43 -13.87
CA GLU A 158 12.28 4.88 -12.52
C GLU A 158 11.01 5.40 -11.79
N TYR A 159 10.12 6.10 -12.50
CA TYR A 159 8.91 6.66 -11.94
C TYR A 159 7.76 6.67 -12.96
N PHE A 160 6.55 6.65 -12.46
CA PHE A 160 5.34 6.93 -13.23
C PHE A 160 5.04 8.43 -13.19
N VAL A 161 4.77 9.01 -14.35
CA VAL A 161 4.41 10.44 -14.46
C VAL A 161 3.03 10.76 -13.90
N ASN A 162 2.20 9.74 -13.68
CA ASN A 162 0.86 9.87 -13.15
C ASN A 162 0.48 8.64 -12.34
N TYR A 163 0.29 8.82 -11.04
CA TYR A 163 -0.06 7.78 -10.08
C TYR A 163 -1.35 7.05 -10.44
N PHE A 164 -2.40 7.78 -10.85
CA PHE A 164 -3.68 7.14 -11.20
C PHE A 164 -3.52 6.21 -12.41
N LYS A 165 -2.75 6.61 -13.43
CA LYS A 165 -2.43 5.74 -14.57
C LYS A 165 -1.60 4.52 -14.15
N ALA A 166 -0.66 4.67 -13.22
CA ALA A 166 0.09 3.56 -12.65
C ALA A 166 -0.83 2.55 -11.94
N CYS A 167 -1.76 3.04 -11.13
CA CYS A 167 -2.75 2.19 -10.45
C CYS A 167 -3.67 1.42 -11.41
N MET A 168 -4.05 2.03 -12.53
CA MET A 168 -4.88 1.37 -13.55
C MET A 168 -4.20 0.13 -14.15
N VAL A 169 -2.88 0.12 -14.26
CA VAL A 169 -2.08 -1.00 -14.81
C VAL A 169 -1.56 -1.95 -13.72
N GLY A 170 -1.88 -1.70 -12.46
CA GLY A 170 -1.55 -2.56 -11.32
C GLY A 170 -0.28 -2.16 -10.56
N ALA A 171 0.38 -1.07 -10.92
CA ALA A 171 1.49 -0.52 -10.15
C ALA A 171 0.95 0.32 -8.99
N THR A 172 0.19 -0.34 -8.11
CA THR A 172 -0.34 0.29 -6.90
C THR A 172 0.71 0.29 -5.80
N GLY A 173 0.76 1.36 -5.02
CA GLY A 173 1.54 1.35 -3.80
C GLY A 173 0.75 0.69 -2.66
N HIS A 174 1.39 -0.22 -1.94
CA HIS A 174 0.92 -0.68 -0.63
C HIS A 174 1.61 0.15 0.46
N THR A 175 0.95 0.38 1.58
CA THR A 175 1.47 1.22 2.67
C THR A 175 2.90 0.83 3.07
N ASN A 176 3.19 -0.47 3.15
CA ASN A 176 4.50 -1.00 3.56
C ASN A 176 5.67 -0.64 2.64
N MET A 177 5.39 -0.19 1.41
CA MET A 177 6.42 0.24 0.45
C MET A 177 6.48 1.76 0.32
N MET A 178 5.54 2.50 0.90
CA MET A 178 5.54 3.95 0.76
C MET A 178 6.71 4.58 1.51
N MET A 179 7.38 5.50 0.83
CA MET A 179 8.34 6.45 1.40
C MET A 179 8.01 7.82 0.84
N VAL A 180 7.74 8.78 1.71
CA VAL A 180 7.13 10.07 1.37
C VAL A 180 7.86 11.16 2.14
N LYS A 181 8.10 12.32 1.53
CA LYS A 181 8.55 13.51 2.26
C LYS A 181 7.51 13.90 3.30
N ARG A 182 7.95 14.15 4.53
CA ARG A 182 7.07 14.43 5.67
C ARG A 182 6.16 15.62 5.40
N TYR A 183 6.70 16.73 4.82
CA TYR A 183 5.90 17.91 4.50
C TYR A 183 4.72 17.60 3.57
N LEU A 184 4.89 16.69 2.60
CA LEU A 184 3.83 16.32 1.65
C LEU A 184 2.67 15.58 2.34
N LEU A 185 2.97 14.76 3.37
CA LEU A 185 1.95 14.13 4.22
C LEU A 185 1.17 15.16 5.03
N GLU A 186 1.87 16.16 5.57
CA GLU A 186 1.30 17.26 6.36
C GLU A 186 0.40 18.14 5.49
N GLU A 187 0.87 18.60 4.33
CA GLU A 187 0.10 19.39 3.37
C GLU A 187 -1.12 18.66 2.80
N ALA A 188 -1.02 17.34 2.64
CA ALA A 188 -2.17 16.53 2.26
C ALA A 188 -3.21 16.39 3.39
N GLY A 189 -2.91 16.85 4.62
CA GLY A 189 -3.80 16.84 5.78
C GLY A 189 -3.80 15.50 6.53
N LEU A 190 -2.72 14.74 6.45
CA LEU A 190 -2.51 13.46 7.14
C LEU A 190 -3.58 12.40 6.81
N PHE A 191 -3.52 11.23 7.45
CA PHE A 191 -4.57 10.22 7.33
C PHE A 191 -5.87 10.70 8.00
N ARG A 192 -7.03 10.46 7.37
CA ARG A 192 -8.32 10.90 7.95
C ARG A 192 -8.61 10.16 9.24
N PRO A 193 -8.81 10.87 10.37
CA PRO A 193 -9.24 10.25 11.62
C PRO A 193 -10.58 9.53 11.44
N GLY A 194 -10.77 8.40 12.15
CA GLY A 194 -12.01 7.63 12.13
C GLY A 194 -12.29 6.86 10.82
N GLN A 195 -11.48 7.00 9.79
CA GLN A 195 -11.60 6.18 8.59
C GLN A 195 -10.96 4.82 8.82
N SER A 196 -11.80 3.83 9.11
CA SER A 196 -11.37 2.48 9.47
C SER A 196 -10.82 1.68 8.28
N ARG A 197 -11.23 2.02 7.04
CA ARG A 197 -10.85 1.28 5.82
C ARG A 197 -10.53 2.23 4.67
N ALA A 198 -9.70 1.74 3.74
CA ALA A 198 -9.22 2.51 2.59
C ALA A 198 -8.61 3.88 2.98
N ASN A 199 -8.10 3.99 4.20
CA ASN A 199 -7.41 5.17 4.70
C ASN A 199 -6.11 5.42 3.92
N ASP A 200 -5.45 4.36 3.52
CA ASP A 200 -4.29 4.34 2.66
C ASP A 200 -4.63 4.85 1.25
N LEU A 201 -5.69 4.33 0.62
CA LEU A 201 -6.12 4.80 -0.70
C LEU A 201 -6.46 6.29 -0.68
N ASP A 202 -7.25 6.74 0.32
CA ASP A 202 -7.58 8.17 0.49
C ASP A 202 -6.30 9.02 0.60
N MET A 203 -5.33 8.58 1.37
CA MET A 203 -4.08 9.32 1.57
C MET A 203 -3.26 9.39 0.28
N TRP A 204 -3.01 8.26 -0.38
CA TRP A 204 -2.20 8.21 -1.59
C TRP A 204 -2.85 8.96 -2.75
N TRP A 205 -4.18 8.97 -2.85
CA TRP A 205 -4.87 9.75 -3.87
C TRP A 205 -4.76 11.26 -3.60
N ARG A 206 -4.78 11.69 -2.32
CA ARG A 206 -4.55 13.10 -1.98
C ARG A 206 -3.13 13.55 -2.29
N LEU A 207 -2.13 12.70 -2.05
CA LEU A 207 -0.74 12.97 -2.47
C LEU A 207 -0.66 13.11 -3.99
N ALA A 208 -1.31 12.22 -4.74
CA ALA A 208 -1.27 12.23 -6.20
C ALA A 208 -1.88 13.48 -6.84
N TYR A 209 -2.77 14.19 -6.15
CA TYR A 209 -3.27 15.50 -6.61
C TYR A 209 -2.24 16.62 -6.48
N GLN A 210 -1.30 16.51 -5.56
CA GLN A 210 -0.24 17.49 -5.34
C GLN A 210 1.02 17.12 -6.11
N GLN A 211 1.44 15.87 -5.99
CA GLN A 211 2.61 15.31 -6.66
C GLN A 211 2.21 14.06 -7.46
N PRO A 212 1.84 14.21 -8.75
CA PRO A 212 1.35 13.09 -9.57
C PRO A 212 2.46 12.11 -9.97
N ARG A 213 3.73 12.52 -9.95
CA ARG A 213 4.87 11.65 -10.24
C ARG A 213 5.19 10.79 -9.03
N MET A 214 5.35 9.48 -9.24
CA MET A 214 5.62 8.51 -8.18
C MET A 214 6.78 7.61 -8.58
N GLY A 215 7.85 7.62 -7.79
CA GLY A 215 8.96 6.69 -7.94
C GLY A 215 8.50 5.24 -7.71
N TYR A 216 9.04 4.30 -8.49
CA TYR A 216 8.64 2.91 -8.39
C TYR A 216 9.81 1.93 -8.55
N VAL A 217 10.14 1.24 -7.48
CA VAL A 217 11.15 0.16 -7.49
C VAL A 217 10.49 -1.12 -8.02
N SER A 218 11.03 -1.65 -9.11
CA SER A 218 10.47 -2.83 -9.79
C SER A 218 10.67 -4.14 -9.03
N GLU A 219 11.73 -4.25 -8.28
CA GLU A 219 12.06 -5.39 -7.43
C GLU A 219 11.20 -5.35 -6.16
N PRO A 220 10.85 -6.52 -5.60
CA PRO A 220 10.12 -6.57 -4.34
C PRO A 220 10.91 -5.91 -3.20
N LEU A 221 10.23 -5.13 -2.38
CA LEU A 221 10.80 -4.41 -1.23
C LEU A 221 10.31 -4.93 0.12
N ALA A 222 9.17 -5.63 0.13
CA ALA A 222 8.52 -6.13 1.34
C ALA A 222 7.78 -7.43 1.08
N VAL A 223 7.47 -8.14 2.17
CA VAL A 223 6.56 -9.28 2.18
C VAL A 223 5.28 -8.88 2.91
N TYR A 224 4.16 -8.99 2.22
CA TYR A 224 2.82 -8.71 2.73
C TYR A 224 2.16 -10.02 3.17
N HIS A 225 1.89 -10.15 4.47
CA HIS A 225 1.31 -11.34 5.08
C HIS A 225 -0.22 -11.29 5.10
N LEU A 226 -0.85 -12.07 4.21
CA LEU A 226 -2.31 -12.07 4.00
C LEU A 226 -3.11 -12.91 5.01
N SER A 227 -2.45 -13.85 5.70
CA SER A 227 -3.13 -14.81 6.59
C SER A 227 -3.04 -14.45 8.07
N VAL A 228 -2.86 -13.17 8.38
CA VAL A 228 -2.87 -12.70 9.76
C VAL A 228 -4.32 -12.72 10.29
N PRO A 229 -4.63 -13.47 11.35
CA PRO A 229 -5.96 -13.50 11.94
C PRO A 229 -6.42 -12.09 12.35
N ARG A 230 -7.67 -11.78 12.09
CA ARG A 230 -8.29 -10.46 12.36
C ARG A 230 -7.69 -9.30 11.54
N SER A 231 -6.96 -9.59 10.46
CA SER A 231 -6.56 -8.55 9.51
C SER A 231 -7.79 -7.86 8.92
N LEU A 232 -7.74 -6.53 8.83
CA LEU A 232 -8.83 -5.72 8.25
C LEU A 232 -9.16 -6.12 6.81
N THR A 233 -8.24 -6.78 6.10
CA THR A 233 -8.43 -7.22 4.72
C THR A 233 -9.35 -8.43 4.58
N GLN A 234 -9.63 -9.18 5.66
CA GLN A 234 -10.46 -10.38 5.64
C GLN A 234 -11.95 -10.09 5.68
N ASP A 235 -12.35 -8.94 6.21
CA ASP A 235 -13.78 -8.58 6.31
C ASP A 235 -14.28 -7.97 5.01
N ARG A 236 -15.57 -8.24 4.71
CA ARG A 236 -16.24 -7.62 3.57
C ARG A 236 -16.31 -6.10 3.73
N PHE A 237 -15.87 -5.41 2.71
CA PHE A 237 -15.90 -3.95 2.69
C PHE A 237 -17.34 -3.46 2.42
N PRO A 238 -17.94 -2.60 3.28
CA PRO A 238 -19.25 -2.02 3.02
C PRO A 238 -19.24 -1.17 1.75
N VAL A 239 -20.29 -1.31 0.91
CA VAL A 239 -20.35 -0.58 -0.38
C VAL A 239 -20.42 0.93 -0.17
N GLU A 240 -20.99 1.38 0.95
CA GLU A 240 -21.06 2.79 1.35
C GLU A 240 -19.69 3.43 1.39
N LEU A 241 -18.72 2.77 2.02
CA LEU A 241 -17.35 3.29 2.13
C LEU A 241 -16.66 3.43 0.77
N TYR A 242 -16.95 2.51 -0.17
CA TYR A 242 -16.47 2.64 -1.55
C TYR A 242 -17.09 3.85 -2.24
N CYS A 243 -18.40 4.01 -2.10
CA CYS A 243 -19.15 5.09 -2.70
C CYS A 243 -18.70 6.45 -2.15
N ASP A 244 -18.65 6.58 -0.82
CA ASP A 244 -18.20 7.81 -0.15
C ASP A 244 -16.77 8.19 -0.53
N LEU A 245 -15.87 7.21 -0.64
CA LEU A 245 -14.50 7.44 -1.05
C LEU A 245 -14.42 8.02 -2.45
N ILE A 246 -15.11 7.38 -3.42
CA ILE A 246 -15.10 7.85 -4.82
C ILE A 246 -15.78 9.22 -4.95
N ALA A 247 -16.93 9.43 -4.32
CA ALA A 247 -17.67 10.69 -4.38
C ALA A 247 -16.83 11.86 -3.85
N ARG A 248 -16.18 11.68 -2.69
CA ARG A 248 -15.26 12.66 -2.12
C ARG A 248 -14.12 13.00 -3.07
N HIS A 249 -13.51 11.98 -3.65
CA HIS A 249 -12.36 12.18 -4.52
C HIS A 249 -12.71 12.74 -5.89
N LEU A 250 -13.91 12.48 -6.42
CA LEU A 250 -14.42 13.17 -7.61
C LEU A 250 -14.54 14.69 -7.36
N LYS A 251 -15.10 15.06 -6.20
CA LYS A 251 -15.19 16.47 -5.79
C LYS A 251 -13.81 17.11 -5.60
N LEU A 252 -12.90 16.41 -4.89
CA LEU A 252 -11.55 16.91 -4.62
C LEU A 252 -10.73 17.04 -5.92
N ALA A 253 -10.82 16.06 -6.82
CA ALA A 253 -10.16 16.10 -8.11
C ALA A 253 -10.62 17.29 -8.97
N SER A 254 -11.91 17.62 -8.92
CA SER A 254 -12.45 18.81 -9.59
C SER A 254 -11.83 20.09 -9.02
N GLN A 255 -11.76 20.21 -7.70
CA GLN A 255 -11.14 21.38 -7.03
C GLN A 255 -9.65 21.54 -7.32
N LYS A 256 -8.95 20.44 -7.61
CA LYS A 256 -7.51 20.39 -7.89
C LYS A 256 -7.18 20.40 -9.39
N GLY A 257 -8.16 20.55 -10.29
CA GLY A 257 -7.96 20.51 -11.74
C GLY A 257 -7.53 19.15 -12.29
N GLN A 258 -7.82 18.05 -11.55
CA GLN A 258 -7.42 16.68 -11.88
C GLN A 258 -8.61 15.77 -12.27
N SER A 259 -9.75 16.37 -12.64
CA SER A 259 -11.01 15.67 -12.91
C SER A 259 -10.86 14.52 -13.91
N GLU A 260 -10.24 14.76 -15.06
CA GLU A 260 -10.10 13.76 -16.12
C GLU A 260 -9.27 12.57 -15.68
N ASN A 261 -8.12 12.83 -15.03
CA ASN A 261 -7.23 11.79 -14.53
C ASN A 261 -7.93 10.90 -13.50
N PHE A 262 -8.64 11.51 -12.54
CA PHE A 262 -9.32 10.76 -11.50
C PHE A 262 -10.57 10.06 -12.01
N GLN A 263 -11.38 10.66 -12.90
CA GLN A 263 -12.56 10.01 -13.47
C GLN A 263 -12.19 8.73 -14.23
N SER A 264 -11.15 8.77 -15.07
CA SER A 264 -10.65 7.58 -15.78
C SER A 264 -10.23 6.47 -14.82
N PHE A 265 -9.53 6.84 -13.74
CA PHE A 265 -9.15 5.92 -12.67
C PHE A 265 -10.37 5.40 -11.90
N ALA A 266 -11.31 6.29 -11.51
CA ALA A 266 -12.54 5.92 -10.79
C ALA A 266 -13.34 4.87 -11.55
N VAL A 267 -13.55 5.05 -12.86
CA VAL A 267 -14.21 4.03 -13.71
C VAL A 267 -13.50 2.69 -13.63
N THR A 268 -12.17 2.70 -13.68
CA THR A 268 -11.37 1.47 -13.66
C THR A 268 -11.49 0.75 -12.32
N ILE A 269 -11.38 1.47 -11.20
CA ILE A 269 -11.45 0.87 -9.87
C ILE A 269 -12.87 0.43 -9.52
N LEU A 270 -13.90 1.21 -9.88
CA LEU A 270 -15.29 0.84 -9.72
C LEU A 270 -15.62 -0.46 -10.47
N ARG A 271 -15.17 -0.61 -11.72
CA ARG A 271 -15.33 -1.86 -12.49
C ARG A 271 -14.63 -3.04 -11.82
N ARG A 272 -13.47 -2.82 -11.21
CA ARG A 272 -12.73 -3.86 -10.48
C ARG A 272 -13.52 -4.30 -9.24
N TRP A 273 -14.04 -3.35 -8.46
CA TRP A 273 -14.86 -3.64 -7.28
C TRP A 273 -16.19 -4.30 -7.65
N ILE A 274 -16.90 -3.80 -8.67
CA ILE A 274 -18.14 -4.42 -9.19
C ILE A 274 -17.87 -5.88 -9.59
N ARG A 275 -16.75 -6.15 -10.27
CA ARG A 275 -16.38 -7.51 -10.64
C ARG A 275 -16.14 -8.40 -9.40
N SER A 276 -15.47 -7.92 -8.36
CA SER A 276 -15.32 -8.64 -7.10
C SER A 276 -16.68 -8.93 -6.46
N MET A 277 -17.55 -7.92 -6.39
CA MET A 277 -18.91 -8.06 -5.83
C MET A 277 -19.79 -9.05 -6.61
N LEU A 278 -19.58 -9.20 -7.92
CA LEU A 278 -20.27 -10.25 -8.71
C LEU A 278 -19.89 -11.65 -8.24
N PHE A 279 -18.60 -11.91 -7.99
CA PHE A 279 -18.15 -13.20 -7.46
C PHE A 279 -18.64 -13.45 -6.03
N GLU A 280 -18.90 -12.41 -5.27
CA GLU A 280 -19.42 -12.45 -3.90
C GLU A 280 -20.97 -12.49 -3.83
N ASN A 281 -21.67 -12.52 -4.97
CA ASN A 281 -23.15 -12.48 -5.04
C ASN A 281 -23.78 -11.21 -4.43
N ARG A 282 -23.12 -10.06 -4.52
CA ARG A 282 -23.53 -8.76 -3.93
C ARG A 282 -24.33 -7.90 -4.93
N ALA A 283 -25.39 -8.46 -5.52
CA ALA A 283 -26.16 -7.77 -6.56
C ALA A 283 -26.79 -6.44 -6.09
N ALA A 284 -27.21 -6.33 -4.83
CA ALA A 284 -27.78 -5.10 -4.27
C ALA A 284 -26.75 -3.96 -4.21
N ASP A 285 -25.53 -4.29 -3.75
CA ASP A 285 -24.42 -3.35 -3.64
C ASP A 285 -23.96 -2.85 -5.01
N ILE A 286 -23.90 -3.74 -6.00
CA ILE A 286 -23.60 -3.39 -7.38
C ILE A 286 -24.64 -2.41 -7.93
N ARG A 287 -25.95 -2.69 -7.74
CA ARG A 287 -27.02 -1.79 -8.20
C ARG A 287 -26.94 -0.42 -7.54
N ARG A 288 -26.59 -0.36 -6.24
CA ARG A 288 -26.37 0.91 -5.53
C ARG A 288 -25.22 1.69 -6.14
N MET A 289 -24.03 1.08 -6.25
CA MET A 289 -22.84 1.70 -6.83
C MET A 289 -23.09 2.19 -8.27
N MET A 290 -23.79 1.41 -9.08
CA MET A 290 -24.11 1.80 -10.45
C MET A 290 -25.08 2.97 -10.53
N ARG A 291 -26.06 3.07 -9.63
CA ARG A 291 -26.98 4.24 -9.57
C ARG A 291 -26.24 5.51 -9.16
N GLU A 292 -25.37 5.41 -8.16
CA GLU A 292 -24.65 6.55 -7.63
C GLU A 292 -23.65 7.14 -8.63
N PHE A 293 -23.03 6.28 -9.44
CA PHE A 293 -22.04 6.67 -10.44
C PHE A 293 -22.49 6.43 -11.88
N GLU A 294 -23.81 6.49 -12.14
CA GLU A 294 -24.39 6.20 -13.47
C GLU A 294 -23.73 7.01 -14.59
N THR A 295 -23.42 8.29 -14.32
CA THR A 295 -22.80 9.20 -15.30
C THR A 295 -21.36 8.82 -15.70
N LEU A 296 -20.69 8.01 -14.91
CA LEU A 296 -19.33 7.55 -15.21
C LEU A 296 -19.29 6.33 -16.15
N PHE A 297 -20.42 5.63 -16.32
CA PHE A 297 -20.45 4.40 -17.07
C PHE A 297 -21.13 4.55 -18.44
N PRO A 298 -20.61 3.91 -19.49
CA PRO A 298 -21.30 3.84 -20.77
C PRO A 298 -22.65 3.09 -20.67
N ARG A 299 -23.67 3.56 -21.37
CA ARG A 299 -25.00 2.93 -21.39
C ARG A 299 -24.99 1.40 -21.64
N PRO A 300 -24.18 0.86 -22.58
CA PRO A 300 -24.12 -0.59 -22.78
C PRO A 300 -23.61 -1.35 -21.55
N TYR A 301 -22.63 -0.79 -20.81
CA TYR A 301 -22.13 -1.39 -19.58
C TYR A 301 -23.20 -1.42 -18.49
N LEU A 302 -23.94 -0.32 -18.32
CA LEU A 302 -25.05 -0.23 -17.37
C LEU A 302 -26.14 -1.27 -17.69
N PHE A 303 -26.52 -1.40 -18.95
CA PHE A 303 -27.49 -2.40 -19.39
C PHE A 303 -27.02 -3.83 -19.09
N PHE A 304 -25.78 -4.16 -19.47
CA PHE A 304 -25.19 -5.48 -19.20
C PHE A 304 -25.17 -5.79 -17.69
N MET A 305 -24.76 -4.84 -16.87
CA MET A 305 -24.70 -5.03 -15.42
C MET A 305 -26.07 -5.14 -14.77
N ARG A 306 -27.08 -4.45 -15.30
CA ARG A 306 -28.49 -4.65 -14.89
C ARG A 306 -28.93 -6.09 -15.12
N LEU A 307 -28.67 -6.66 -16.29
CA LEU A 307 -28.92 -8.07 -16.57
C LEU A 307 -28.20 -9.01 -15.59
N CYS A 308 -26.90 -8.77 -15.37
CA CYS A 308 -26.10 -9.57 -14.44
C CYS A 308 -26.64 -9.56 -13.01
N THR A 309 -27.14 -8.43 -12.54
CA THR A 309 -27.66 -8.28 -11.18
C THR A 309 -29.13 -8.72 -11.03
N THR A 310 -29.88 -8.87 -12.13
CA THR A 310 -31.23 -9.42 -12.14
C THR A 310 -31.23 -10.95 -12.09
N PHE A 311 -30.25 -11.58 -12.74
CA PHE A 311 -30.09 -13.03 -12.78
C PHE A 311 -28.76 -13.48 -12.14
N PRO A 312 -28.52 -13.22 -10.84
CA PRO A 312 -27.20 -13.39 -10.22
C PRO A 312 -26.72 -14.85 -10.20
N ARG A 313 -27.62 -15.83 -10.10
CA ARG A 313 -27.25 -17.26 -10.10
C ARG A 313 -26.70 -17.73 -11.46
N ILE A 314 -27.24 -17.22 -12.56
CA ILE A 314 -26.81 -17.55 -13.92
C ILE A 314 -25.44 -16.90 -14.20
N THR A 315 -25.28 -15.66 -13.79
CA THR A 315 -24.03 -14.89 -14.01
C THR A 315 -22.90 -15.33 -13.10
N ALA A 316 -23.17 -15.67 -11.83
CA ALA A 316 -22.17 -16.22 -10.92
C ALA A 316 -21.65 -17.58 -11.39
N GLY A 317 -22.54 -18.46 -11.89
CA GLY A 317 -22.15 -19.74 -12.49
C GLY A 317 -21.29 -19.55 -13.75
N GLY A 318 -21.69 -18.67 -14.67
CA GLY A 318 -20.91 -18.33 -15.86
C GLY A 318 -19.56 -17.69 -15.54
N CYS A 319 -19.50 -16.76 -14.60
CA CYS A 319 -18.24 -16.15 -14.14
C CYS A 319 -17.33 -17.15 -13.43
N HIS A 320 -17.88 -18.11 -12.68
CA HIS A 320 -17.09 -19.16 -12.04
C HIS A 320 -16.43 -20.09 -13.07
N ILE A 321 -17.16 -20.48 -14.10
CA ILE A 321 -16.62 -21.29 -15.22
C ILE A 321 -15.52 -20.51 -15.96
N ILE A 322 -15.71 -19.23 -16.24
CA ILE A 322 -14.69 -18.37 -16.88
C ILE A 322 -13.47 -18.21 -15.98
N SER A 323 -13.66 -18.03 -14.67
CA SER A 323 -12.53 -17.88 -13.72
C SER A 323 -11.73 -19.18 -13.56
N GLN A 324 -12.38 -20.33 -13.55
CA GLN A 324 -11.71 -21.63 -13.58
C GLN A 324 -10.94 -21.84 -14.89
N GLY A 325 -11.53 -21.45 -16.02
CA GLY A 325 -10.85 -21.48 -17.32
C GLY A 325 -9.60 -20.58 -17.35
N ILE A 326 -9.66 -19.37 -16.79
CA ILE A 326 -8.53 -18.45 -16.69
C ILE A 326 -7.46 -18.97 -15.73
N ARG A 327 -7.84 -19.53 -14.55
CA ARG A 327 -6.90 -20.20 -13.64
C ARG A 327 -6.22 -21.41 -14.30
N PHE A 328 -6.94 -22.20 -15.05
CA PHE A 328 -6.40 -23.36 -15.79
C PHE A 328 -5.42 -22.93 -16.89
N PHE A 329 -5.69 -21.83 -17.59
CA PHE A 329 -4.79 -21.25 -18.60
C PHE A 329 -3.52 -20.65 -17.97
N HIS A 330 -3.62 -20.01 -16.82
CA HIS A 330 -2.45 -19.50 -16.08
C HIS A 330 -1.59 -20.61 -15.47
N LEU A 331 -2.20 -21.68 -14.99
CA LEU A 331 -1.49 -22.88 -14.50
C LEU A 331 -0.77 -23.61 -15.64
N ARG A 332 -1.40 -23.80 -16.81
CA ARG A 332 -0.74 -24.39 -17.98
C ARG A 332 0.46 -23.57 -18.47
N ARG A 333 0.39 -22.25 -18.49
CA ARG A 333 1.56 -21.41 -18.85
C ARG A 333 2.72 -21.51 -17.85
N ARG A 334 2.46 -21.81 -16.56
CA ARG A 334 3.52 -22.02 -15.56
C ARG A 334 4.18 -23.40 -15.65
N VAL A 335 3.48 -24.41 -16.11
CA VAL A 335 4.02 -25.77 -16.28
C VAL A 335 4.93 -25.88 -17.51
N ILE A 336 4.71 -25.07 -18.54
CA ILE A 336 5.51 -25.11 -19.79
C ILE A 336 6.84 -24.33 -19.68
N GLN A 337 7.07 -23.58 -18.60
CA GLN A 337 8.31 -22.82 -18.38
C GLN A 337 9.24 -23.42 -17.30
N ARG A 338 9.23 -24.73 -17.07
CA ARG A 338 10.34 -25.36 -16.37
C ARG A 338 11.52 -25.51 -17.33
N PRO A 339 12.69 -24.91 -17.07
CA PRO A 339 13.88 -25.22 -17.85
C PRO A 339 14.20 -26.70 -17.61
N LYS A 340 14.41 -27.45 -18.70
CA LYS A 340 15.11 -28.72 -18.62
C LYS A 340 16.51 -28.45 -18.09
N GLN A 341 16.88 -29.24 -17.10
CA GLN A 341 18.24 -29.30 -16.56
C GLN A 341 19.24 -29.62 -17.65
#